data_b2512f817004e192fbda035cab726b47
#
_entry.id   b2512f817004e192fbda035cab726b47
#
_cell.length_a   1.000
_cell.length_b   1.000
_cell.length_c   1.000
_cell.angle_alpha   90.00
_cell.angle_beta   90.00
_cell.angle_gamma   90.00
#
_symmetry.space_group_name_H-M   'P 1'
#
loop_
_entity.id
_entity.type
_entity.pdbx_description
1 polymer ?
#
loop_
_entity_poly.entity_id
_entity_poly.type
_entity_poly.pdbx_seq_one_letter_code
_entity_poly.pdbx_strand_id
1 'polypeptide(L)'
;MVNTNNTASLNVKSLPISTKMSVEICNLIRDKPLSKARRILQDVVDMHRPIPIRRFNADLAHKPGMAAGRYPISASKTFLKLFDSVQANAENKGLNVNNLIFICAKADRGEARWRYGRKGKAKMKNTHIKLVVEEKSADTKEVKND
;
A
#
# COMPACT_ATOMS: atom_id res chain seq x y z
N MET A 1 0.69 17.66 14.06
CA MET A 1 -0.56 16.96 14.47
C MET A 1 -1.42 16.79 13.23
N VAL A 2 -1.88 15.58 12.91
CA VAL A 2 -2.77 15.35 11.76
C VAL A 2 -4.16 15.81 12.15
N ASN A 3 -4.75 16.75 11.40
CA ASN A 3 -6.14 17.17 11.63
C ASN A 3 -7.08 15.99 11.41
N THR A 4 -7.71 15.50 12.47
CA THR A 4 -8.56 14.31 12.44
C THR A 4 -9.87 14.51 11.67
N ASN A 5 -10.28 15.74 11.41
CA ASN A 5 -11.58 16.06 10.79
C ASN A 5 -11.62 15.76 9.28
N ASN A 6 -10.48 15.80 8.56
CA ASN A 6 -10.42 15.57 7.12
C ASN A 6 -9.69 14.26 6.75
N THR A 7 -9.64 13.30 7.67
CA THR A 7 -8.91 12.04 7.43
C THR A 7 -9.81 10.83 7.54
N ALA A 8 -9.64 9.89 6.63
CA ALA A 8 -10.20 8.55 6.74
C ALA A 8 -9.09 7.52 6.99
N SER A 9 -9.35 6.57 7.86
CA SER A 9 -8.38 5.54 8.23
C SER A 9 -8.95 4.14 8.05
N LEU A 10 -8.08 3.22 7.70
CA LEU A 10 -8.34 1.79 7.64
C LEU A 10 -7.22 1.05 8.36
N ASN A 11 -7.58 0.16 9.29
CA ASN A 11 -6.63 -0.71 9.97
C ASN A 11 -7.08 -2.16 9.84
N VAL A 12 -6.37 -2.94 9.04
CA VAL A 12 -6.68 -4.34 8.79
C VAL A 12 -5.61 -5.24 9.36
N LYS A 13 -6.03 -6.23 10.13
CA LYS A 13 -5.13 -7.18 10.80
C LYS A 13 -5.15 -8.53 10.08
N SER A 14 -4.04 -9.25 10.22
CA SER A 14 -3.92 -10.68 9.87
C SER A 14 -4.16 -11.01 8.39
N LEU A 15 -3.61 -10.19 7.48
CA LEU A 15 -3.67 -10.47 6.05
C LEU A 15 -2.63 -11.53 5.63
N PRO A 16 -2.99 -12.52 4.79
CA PRO A 16 -2.11 -13.61 4.37
C PRO A 16 -1.14 -13.20 3.25
N ILE A 17 -0.54 -12.01 3.36
CA ILE A 17 0.37 -11.42 2.37
C ILE A 17 1.78 -11.25 2.94
N SER A 18 2.76 -11.03 2.05
CA SER A 18 4.16 -10.85 2.42
C SER A 18 4.40 -9.46 3.02
N THR A 19 4.88 -9.40 4.26
CA THR A 19 5.25 -8.13 4.92
C THR A 19 6.34 -7.39 4.15
N LYS A 20 7.35 -8.09 3.61
CA LYS A 20 8.43 -7.48 2.81
C LYS A 20 7.87 -6.73 1.59
N MET A 21 6.97 -7.38 0.83
CA MET A 21 6.35 -6.76 -0.35
C MET A 21 5.36 -5.66 0.06
N SER A 22 4.63 -5.84 1.14
CA SER A 22 3.68 -4.83 1.65
C SER A 22 4.39 -3.54 2.10
N VAL A 23 5.56 -3.64 2.72
CA VAL A 23 6.38 -2.47 3.08
C VAL A 23 6.76 -1.67 1.84
N GLU A 24 7.20 -2.34 0.76
CA GLU A 24 7.59 -1.65 -0.48
C GLU A 24 6.37 -1.02 -1.18
N ILE A 25 5.22 -1.69 -1.17
CA ILE A 25 3.97 -1.11 -1.68
C ILE A 25 3.60 0.14 -0.86
N CYS A 26 3.64 0.06 0.48
CA CYS A 26 3.35 1.20 1.35
C CYS A 26 4.27 2.39 1.08
N ASN A 27 5.58 2.15 0.89
CA ASN A 27 6.53 3.19 0.53
C ASN A 27 6.25 3.79 -0.86
N LEU A 28 5.75 2.98 -1.79
CA LEU A 28 5.43 3.43 -3.14
C LEU A 28 4.17 4.31 -3.19
N ILE A 29 3.14 4.00 -2.38
CA ILE A 29 1.85 4.72 -2.41
C ILE A 29 1.81 5.95 -1.51
N ARG A 30 2.72 6.08 -0.55
CA ARG A 30 2.79 7.24 0.35
C ARG A 30 2.89 8.54 -0.47
N ASP A 31 2.22 9.58 0.00
CA ASP A 31 2.17 10.90 -0.62
C ASP A 31 1.59 10.94 -2.05
N LYS A 32 0.87 9.87 -2.44
CA LYS A 32 0.22 9.81 -3.75
C LYS A 32 -1.30 9.88 -3.63
N PRO A 33 -1.97 10.48 -4.61
CA PRO A 33 -3.43 10.44 -4.70
C PRO A 33 -3.91 9.00 -4.89
N LEU A 34 -5.08 8.70 -4.31
CA LEU A 34 -5.71 7.38 -4.33
C LEU A 34 -5.85 6.85 -5.77
N SER A 35 -6.29 7.70 -6.71
CA SER A 35 -6.46 7.36 -8.12
C SER A 35 -5.14 6.92 -8.78
N LYS A 36 -4.03 7.65 -8.52
CA LYS A 36 -2.71 7.31 -9.04
C LYS A 36 -2.16 6.03 -8.41
N ALA A 37 -2.34 5.85 -7.10
CA ALA A 37 -1.93 4.63 -6.40
C ALA A 37 -2.67 3.40 -6.94
N ARG A 38 -3.99 3.51 -7.18
CA ARG A 38 -4.81 2.45 -7.79
C ARG A 38 -4.29 2.05 -9.16
N ARG A 39 -4.05 3.02 -10.04
CA ARG A 39 -3.51 2.77 -11.39
C ARG A 39 -2.16 2.05 -11.34
N ILE A 40 -1.22 2.51 -10.49
CA ILE A 40 0.08 1.87 -10.33
C ILE A 40 -0.06 0.40 -9.92
N LEU A 41 -0.93 0.09 -8.95
CA LEU A 41 -1.12 -1.30 -8.50
C LEU A 41 -1.84 -2.15 -9.55
N GLN A 42 -2.71 -1.57 -10.36
CA GLN A 42 -3.33 -2.26 -11.49
C GLN A 42 -2.26 -2.63 -12.53
N ASP A 43 -1.39 -1.68 -12.93
CA ASP A 43 -0.27 -1.94 -13.85
C ASP A 43 0.66 -3.06 -13.32
N VAL A 44 0.81 -3.19 -11.99
CA VAL A 44 1.58 -4.28 -11.37
C VAL A 44 0.86 -5.62 -11.49
N VAL A 45 -0.46 -5.66 -11.32
CA VAL A 45 -1.27 -6.87 -11.47
C VAL A 45 -1.22 -7.37 -12.91
N ASP A 46 -1.28 -6.45 -13.88
CA ASP A 46 -1.23 -6.73 -15.30
C ASP A 46 0.23 -6.96 -15.81
N MET A 47 1.20 -6.94 -14.89
CA MET A 47 2.64 -7.14 -15.16
C MET A 47 3.28 -6.11 -16.10
N HIS A 48 2.67 -4.95 -16.29
CA HIS A 48 3.23 -3.87 -17.12
C HIS A 48 4.31 -3.10 -16.37
N ARG A 49 4.14 -2.88 -15.05
CA ARG A 49 5.06 -2.07 -14.25
C ARG A 49 5.53 -2.81 -13.01
N PRO A 50 6.85 -3.06 -12.83
CA PRO A 50 7.39 -3.64 -11.60
C PRO A 50 7.42 -2.60 -10.47
N ILE A 51 7.37 -3.09 -9.21
CA ILE A 51 7.59 -2.28 -8.02
C ILE A 51 9.08 -2.32 -7.67
N PRO A 52 9.73 -1.17 -7.45
CA PRO A 52 11.12 -1.14 -6.98
C PRO A 52 11.21 -1.69 -5.56
N ILE A 53 12.15 -2.61 -5.33
CA ILE A 53 12.41 -3.20 -4.02
C ILE A 53 13.68 -2.54 -3.46
N ARG A 54 13.54 -1.76 -2.40
CA ARG A 54 14.64 -0.98 -1.83
C ARG A 54 15.30 -1.63 -0.62
N ARG A 55 14.54 -2.39 0.19
CA ARG A 55 15.03 -2.92 1.47
C ARG A 55 15.44 -4.38 1.44
N PHE A 56 14.74 -5.24 0.75
CA PHE A 56 14.95 -6.70 0.77
C PHE A 56 15.36 -7.18 -0.62
N ASN A 57 16.48 -6.67 -1.12
CA ASN A 57 16.88 -6.75 -2.52
C ASN A 57 18.18 -7.55 -2.79
N ALA A 58 18.80 -8.16 -1.77
CA ALA A 58 20.10 -8.83 -1.92
C ALA A 58 20.15 -9.87 -3.06
N ASP A 59 19.08 -10.65 -3.24
CA ASP A 59 19.00 -11.74 -4.23
C ASP A 59 18.07 -11.40 -5.41
N LEU A 60 17.85 -10.12 -5.69
CA LEU A 60 16.89 -9.69 -6.70
C LEU A 60 17.57 -9.22 -7.98
N ALA A 61 17.12 -9.78 -9.11
CA ALA A 61 17.53 -9.30 -10.43
C ALA A 61 17.02 -7.87 -10.67
N HIS A 62 17.80 -7.10 -11.44
CA HIS A 62 17.40 -5.78 -11.91
C HIS A 62 16.25 -5.86 -12.93
N LYS A 63 15.54 -4.75 -13.09
CA LYS A 63 14.51 -4.56 -14.12
C LYS A 63 14.85 -3.32 -14.97
N PRO A 64 14.43 -3.27 -16.23
CA PRO A 64 14.68 -2.09 -17.10
C PRO A 64 14.22 -0.81 -16.42
N GLY A 65 15.08 0.21 -16.40
CA GLY A 65 14.80 1.52 -15.81
C GLY A 65 14.82 1.58 -14.27
N MET A 66 15.14 0.48 -13.57
CA MET A 66 15.29 0.44 -12.12
C MET A 66 16.31 -0.63 -11.70
N ALA A 67 16.78 -0.57 -10.46
CA ALA A 67 17.61 -1.64 -9.88
C ALA A 67 16.78 -2.91 -9.64
N ALA A 68 16.66 -3.37 -8.38
CA ALA A 68 15.86 -4.53 -8.05
C ALA A 68 14.36 -4.24 -8.19
N GLY A 69 13.64 -5.07 -8.92
CA GLY A 69 12.19 -4.93 -9.13
C GLY A 69 11.45 -6.25 -9.15
N ARG A 70 10.22 -6.26 -8.65
CA ARG A 70 9.31 -7.43 -8.67
C ARG A 70 7.87 -7.02 -8.95
N TYR A 71 7.06 -8.01 -9.32
CA TYR A 71 5.60 -7.90 -9.49
C TYR A 71 4.90 -8.64 -8.34
N PRO A 72 4.61 -8.00 -7.22
CA PRO A 72 3.93 -8.63 -6.09
C PRO A 72 2.40 -8.71 -6.32
N ILE A 73 1.96 -9.48 -7.31
CA ILE A 73 0.56 -9.57 -7.78
C ILE A 73 -0.41 -9.83 -6.62
N SER A 74 -0.14 -10.86 -5.79
CA SER A 74 -1.04 -11.22 -4.67
C SER A 74 -1.19 -10.09 -3.65
N ALA A 75 -0.10 -9.39 -3.30
CA ALA A 75 -0.17 -8.25 -2.40
C ALA A 75 -0.91 -7.08 -3.06
N SER A 76 -0.61 -6.75 -4.33
CA SER A 76 -1.27 -5.67 -5.07
C SER A 76 -2.78 -5.88 -5.18
N LYS A 77 -3.26 -7.11 -5.49
CA LYS A 77 -4.70 -7.43 -5.49
C LYS A 77 -5.34 -7.20 -4.12
N THR A 78 -4.64 -7.55 -3.03
CA THR A 78 -5.15 -7.28 -1.68
C THR A 78 -5.21 -5.79 -1.39
N PHE A 79 -4.17 -5.02 -1.74
CA PHE A 79 -4.16 -3.57 -1.55
C PHE A 79 -5.26 -2.87 -2.35
N LEU A 80 -5.58 -3.31 -3.57
CA LEU A 80 -6.70 -2.76 -4.35
C LEU A 80 -8.02 -2.90 -3.60
N LYS A 81 -8.30 -4.06 -3.00
CA LYS A 81 -9.48 -4.27 -2.14
C LYS A 81 -9.47 -3.37 -0.91
N LEU A 82 -8.29 -3.14 -0.31
CA LEU A 82 -8.17 -2.21 0.82
C LEU A 82 -8.43 -0.76 0.39
N PHE A 83 -8.07 -0.38 -0.83
CA PHE A 83 -8.37 0.96 -1.36
C PHE A 83 -9.87 1.18 -1.53
N ASP A 84 -10.62 0.16 -1.94
CA ASP A 84 -12.08 0.23 -2.00
C ASP A 84 -12.66 0.47 -0.60
N SER A 85 -12.15 -0.22 0.41
CA SER A 85 -12.56 -0.03 1.81
C SER A 85 -12.18 1.35 2.37
N VAL A 86 -11.00 1.87 2.02
CA VAL A 86 -10.58 3.23 2.41
C VAL A 86 -11.47 4.28 1.77
N GLN A 87 -11.82 4.09 0.49
CA GLN A 87 -12.70 4.97 -0.25
C GLN A 87 -14.08 5.02 0.40
N ALA A 88 -14.69 3.86 0.69
CA ALA A 88 -15.99 3.78 1.37
C ALA A 88 -15.95 4.47 2.76
N ASN A 89 -14.87 4.28 3.52
CA ASN A 89 -14.69 4.97 4.80
C ASN A 89 -14.59 6.51 4.64
N ALA A 90 -13.98 6.98 3.55
CA ALA A 90 -13.89 8.41 3.25
C ALA A 90 -15.26 8.97 2.85
N GLU A 91 -16.00 8.27 2.00
CA GLU A 91 -17.37 8.62 1.60
C GLU A 91 -18.31 8.71 2.81
N ASN A 92 -18.25 7.73 3.73
CA ASN A 92 -19.03 7.74 4.98
C ASN A 92 -18.71 8.93 5.88
N LYS A 93 -17.51 9.51 5.74
CA LYS A 93 -17.11 10.75 6.45
C LYS A 93 -17.43 12.03 5.67
N GLY A 94 -18.02 11.93 4.49
CA GLY A 94 -18.34 13.07 3.63
C GLY A 94 -17.12 13.69 2.92
N LEU A 95 -16.00 12.96 2.83
CA LEU A 95 -14.80 13.44 2.15
C LEU A 95 -14.90 13.26 0.64
N ASN A 96 -14.32 14.17 -0.13
CA ASN A 96 -14.29 14.11 -1.58
C ASN A 96 -13.26 13.07 -2.06
N VAL A 97 -13.72 11.97 -2.63
CA VAL A 97 -12.91 10.83 -3.09
C VAL A 97 -11.84 11.22 -4.11
N ASN A 98 -12.12 12.21 -4.97
CA ASN A 98 -11.20 12.61 -6.03
C ASN A 98 -9.92 13.27 -5.49
N ASN A 99 -10.00 13.87 -4.30
CA ASN A 99 -8.91 14.64 -3.68
C ASN A 99 -8.17 13.88 -2.57
N LEU A 100 -8.43 12.57 -2.41
CA LEU A 100 -7.80 11.76 -1.37
C LEU A 100 -6.32 11.49 -1.67
N ILE A 101 -5.46 11.74 -0.67
CA ILE A 101 -4.02 11.47 -0.71
C ILE A 101 -3.65 10.57 0.47
N PHE A 102 -2.77 9.60 0.24
CA PHE A 102 -2.23 8.76 1.30
C PHE A 102 -1.19 9.52 2.13
N ILE A 103 -1.51 9.88 3.37
CA ILE A 103 -0.55 10.45 4.33
C ILE A 103 0.25 9.34 4.99
N CYS A 104 -0.43 8.29 5.44
CA CYS A 104 0.22 7.20 6.14
C CYS A 104 -0.15 5.87 5.47
N ALA A 105 0.87 5.13 5.09
CA ALA A 105 0.76 3.74 4.66
C ALA A 105 1.81 2.94 5.42
N LYS A 106 1.37 1.99 6.26
CA LYS A 106 2.24 1.21 7.13
C LYS A 106 1.88 -0.27 7.04
N ALA A 107 2.90 -1.12 6.97
CA ALA A 107 2.77 -2.56 7.00
C ALA A 107 3.60 -3.13 8.14
N ASP A 108 2.95 -3.76 9.10
CA ASP A 108 3.57 -4.36 10.28
C ASP A 108 3.50 -5.89 10.19
N ARG A 109 4.50 -6.55 10.78
CA ARG A 109 4.56 -7.99 10.83
C ARG A 109 3.59 -8.53 11.89
N GLY A 110 2.66 -9.39 11.48
CA GLY A 110 1.81 -10.13 12.42
C GLY A 110 2.46 -11.41 12.91
N GLU A 111 1.84 -12.02 13.92
CA GLU A 111 2.24 -13.31 14.44
C GLU A 111 2.12 -14.39 13.35
N ALA A 112 3.21 -15.05 13.04
CA ALA A 112 3.28 -16.05 12.00
C ALA A 112 3.02 -17.45 12.59
N ARG A 113 1.85 -18.02 12.31
CA ARG A 113 1.48 -19.37 12.74
C ARG A 113 2.20 -20.42 11.89
N TRP A 114 2.55 -21.52 12.52
CA TRP A 114 3.09 -22.69 11.82
C TRP A 114 2.02 -23.37 10.96
N ARG A 115 2.42 -23.88 9.82
CA ARG A 115 1.56 -24.75 9.01
C ARG A 115 1.47 -26.11 9.69
N TYR A 116 0.38 -26.81 9.49
CA TYR A 116 0.15 -28.17 9.97
C TYR A 116 0.43 -29.20 8.85
N GLY A 117 0.47 -30.47 9.25
CA GLY A 117 0.71 -31.60 8.37
C GLY A 117 2.15 -31.63 7.82
N ARG A 118 2.34 -32.17 6.64
CA ARG A 118 3.65 -32.36 5.99
C ARG A 118 4.47 -31.06 5.84
N LYS A 119 3.80 -29.90 5.83
CA LYS A 119 4.44 -28.57 5.71
C LYS A 119 4.63 -27.87 7.07
N GLY A 120 4.57 -28.59 8.20
CA GLY A 120 4.64 -28.03 9.55
C GLY A 120 5.90 -27.23 9.87
N LYS A 121 6.99 -27.40 9.11
CA LYS A 121 8.23 -26.60 9.25
C LYS A 121 8.15 -25.19 8.61
N ALA A 122 7.07 -24.87 7.90
CA ALA A 122 6.89 -23.57 7.24
C ALA A 122 5.89 -22.70 8.02
N LYS A 123 6.20 -21.40 8.17
CA LYS A 123 5.29 -20.41 8.78
C LYS A 123 4.38 -19.79 7.72
N MET A 124 3.14 -19.47 8.10
CA MET A 124 2.21 -18.71 7.27
C MET A 124 2.57 -17.23 7.31
N LYS A 125 2.38 -16.53 6.19
CA LYS A 125 2.55 -15.07 6.14
C LYS A 125 1.40 -14.41 6.89
N ASN A 126 1.72 -13.40 7.69
CA ASN A 126 0.74 -12.59 8.41
C ASN A 126 1.23 -11.15 8.47
N THR A 127 0.41 -10.23 8.00
CA THR A 127 0.75 -8.80 7.91
C THR A 127 -0.44 -7.95 8.35
N HIS A 128 -0.18 -6.91 9.12
CA HIS A 128 -1.13 -5.88 9.48
C HIS A 128 -0.89 -4.67 8.59
N ILE A 129 -1.94 -4.03 8.11
CA ILE A 129 -1.84 -2.83 7.26
C ILE A 129 -2.68 -1.72 7.87
N LYS A 130 -2.05 -0.54 8.01
CA LYS A 130 -2.71 0.71 8.37
C LYS A 130 -2.56 1.68 7.22
N LEU A 131 -3.70 2.19 6.73
CA LEU A 131 -3.78 3.22 5.71
C LEU A 131 -4.52 4.42 6.29
N VAL A 132 -4.01 5.61 6.03
CA VAL A 132 -4.68 6.87 6.36
C VAL A 132 -4.63 7.76 5.14
N VAL A 133 -5.79 8.26 4.74
CA VAL A 133 -5.94 9.21 3.64
C VAL A 133 -6.48 10.52 4.19
N GLU A 134 -6.12 11.60 3.54
CA GLU A 134 -6.60 12.96 3.81
C GLU A 134 -7.16 13.56 2.54
N GLU A 135 -8.19 14.36 2.68
CA GLU A 135 -8.67 15.21 1.60
C GLU A 135 -7.77 16.44 1.49
N LYS A 136 -7.15 16.62 0.32
CA LYS A 136 -6.38 17.82 0.02
C LYS A 136 -7.32 18.92 -0.44
N SER A 137 -7.39 20.02 0.30
CA SER A 137 -8.05 21.25 -0.15
C SER A 137 -7.36 21.80 -1.40
N ALA A 138 -8.12 22.39 -2.31
CA ALA A 138 -7.62 22.90 -3.60
C ALA A 138 -6.52 23.98 -3.47
N ASP A 139 -6.37 24.60 -2.31
CA ASP A 139 -5.55 25.81 -2.08
C ASP A 139 -4.05 25.55 -1.86
N THR A 140 -3.57 24.31 -1.96
CA THR A 140 -2.14 24.02 -1.70
C THR A 140 -1.31 23.85 -2.98
N LYS A 141 -1.74 24.44 -4.11
CA LYS A 141 -0.97 24.37 -5.37
C LYS A 141 0.06 25.49 -5.58
N GLU A 142 0.14 26.48 -4.70
CA GLU A 142 0.95 27.68 -4.95
C GLU A 142 2.07 27.94 -3.93
N VAL A 143 2.84 26.99 -3.48
CA VAL A 143 4.14 27.32 -2.85
C VAL A 143 5.14 26.21 -3.15
N LYS A 144 5.68 26.19 -4.34
CA LYS A 144 7.02 25.64 -4.67
C LYS A 144 7.40 25.96 -6.12
N ASN A 145 7.59 27.23 -6.40
CA ASN A 145 8.46 27.69 -7.46
C ASN A 145 9.08 29.00 -6.95
N ASP A 146 10.23 28.85 -6.34
CA ASP A 146 11.35 29.81 -6.33
C ASP A 146 12.60 29.03 -5.91
#